data_cde6e984fd8b713184d9669f5ed32152
#
_entry.id   cde6e984fd8b713184d9669f5ed32152
#
_cell.length_a   1.000
_cell.length_b   1.000
_cell.length_c   1.000
_cell.angle_alpha   90.00
_cell.angle_beta   90.00
_cell.angle_gamma   90.00
#
_symmetry.space_group_name_H-M   'P 1'
#
loop_
_entity.id
_entity.type
_entity.pdbx_description
1 polymer ?
#
loop_
_entity_poly.entity_id
_entity_poly.type
_entity_poly.pdbx_seq_one_letter_code
_entity_poly.pdbx_strand_id
1 'polypeptide(L)' 'MERKYNRIKVVLAEKDKTGLWLSENIGKSNTTVSKYVNQRVQPDLITLNSVAYALEVDVKDLLVSNK' A
#
# COMPACT_ATOMS: atom_id res chain seq x y z
N MET A 1 2.18 -16.90 -13.25
CA MET A 1 2.95 -15.83 -12.60
C MET A 1 2.00 -14.74 -12.11
N GLU A 2 2.11 -14.39 -10.84
CA GLU A 2 1.27 -13.35 -10.28
C GLU A 2 1.74 -11.98 -10.72
N ARG A 3 0.78 -11.13 -11.09
CA ARG A 3 1.09 -9.77 -11.43
C ARG A 3 0.97 -8.89 -10.18
N LYS A 4 1.96 -8.05 -9.97
CA LYS A 4 1.95 -7.11 -8.86
C LYS A 4 1.68 -5.71 -9.40
N TYR A 5 0.73 -5.03 -8.78
CA TYR A 5 0.32 -3.69 -9.21
C TYR A 5 0.78 -2.60 -8.25
N ASN A 6 1.07 -2.97 -7.00
CA ASN A 6 1.53 -1.97 -6.05
C ASN A 6 2.73 -2.50 -5.27
N ARG A 7 3.46 -1.59 -4.65
CA ARG A 7 4.63 -1.88 -3.85
C ARG A 7 4.41 -1.53 -2.38
N ILE A 8 3.17 -1.57 -1.91
CA ILE A 8 2.86 -1.16 -0.54
C ILE A 8 3.62 -2.02 0.46
N LYS A 9 3.65 -3.33 0.24
CA LYS A 9 4.35 -4.25 1.14
C LYS A 9 5.84 -3.91 1.22
N VAL A 10 6.45 -3.63 0.08
CA VAL A 10 7.88 -3.29 0.02
C VAL A 10 8.15 -2.01 0.78
N VAL A 11 7.32 -0.99 0.55
CA VAL A 11 7.52 0.31 1.21
C VAL A 11 7.28 0.22 2.71
N LEU A 12 6.28 -0.56 3.13
CA LEU A 12 6.06 -0.80 4.56
C LEU A 12 7.32 -1.41 5.18
N ALA A 13 7.91 -2.39 4.53
CA ALA A 13 9.12 -3.03 5.04
C ALA A 13 10.28 -2.04 5.09
N GLU A 14 10.44 -1.22 4.06
CA GLU A 14 11.48 -0.20 4.02
C GLU A 14 11.34 0.82 5.14
N LYS A 15 10.10 1.14 5.51
CA LYS A 15 9.80 2.10 6.57
C LYS A 15 9.67 1.45 7.93
N ASP A 16 9.84 0.14 7.99
CA ASP A 16 9.72 -0.64 9.24
C ASP A 16 8.34 -0.47 9.86
N LYS A 17 7.31 -0.52 9.03
CA LYS A 17 5.91 -0.39 9.45
C LYS A 17 5.13 -1.65 9.09
N THR A 18 4.02 -1.87 9.80
CA THR A 18 3.16 -3.02 9.58
C THR A 18 1.89 -2.64 8.86
N GLY A 19 1.20 -3.65 8.32
CA GLY A 19 -0.12 -3.42 7.74
C GLY A 19 -1.12 -2.91 8.76
N LEU A 20 -1.03 -3.40 10.00
CA LEU A 20 -1.91 -2.92 11.07
C LEU A 20 -1.69 -1.43 11.32
N TRP A 21 -0.43 -1.01 11.40
CA TRP A 21 -0.11 0.41 11.56
C TRP A 21 -0.74 1.22 10.42
N LEU A 22 -0.62 0.72 9.20
CA LEU A 22 -1.15 1.42 8.04
C LEU A 22 -2.68 1.52 8.12
N SER A 23 -3.35 0.42 8.50
CA SER A 23 -4.80 0.42 8.58
C SER A 23 -5.31 1.49 9.56
N GLU A 24 -4.61 1.66 10.67
CA GLU A 24 -4.96 2.66 11.66
C GLU A 24 -4.75 4.08 11.14
N ASN A 25 -3.74 4.26 10.32
CA ASN A 25 -3.38 5.59 9.82
C ASN A 25 -4.22 6.04 8.64
N ILE A 26 -4.78 5.12 7.86
CA ILE A 26 -5.61 5.50 6.71
C ILE A 26 -7.09 5.25 6.94
N GLY A 27 -7.47 4.78 8.14
CA GLY A 27 -8.88 4.58 8.47
C GLY A 27 -9.54 3.43 7.74
N LYS A 28 -8.78 2.39 7.39
CA LYS A 28 -9.30 1.18 6.76
C LYS A 28 -9.10 0.01 7.71
N SER A 29 -9.87 -1.06 7.50
CA SER A 29 -9.71 -2.25 8.32
C SER A 29 -8.40 -2.96 7.97
N ASN A 30 -7.88 -3.71 8.93
CA ASN A 30 -6.67 -4.50 8.71
C ASN A 30 -6.90 -5.52 7.60
N THR A 31 -8.11 -6.08 7.53
CA THR A 31 -8.46 -7.02 6.47
C THR A 31 -8.34 -6.38 5.09
N THR A 32 -8.85 -5.15 4.95
CA THR A 32 -8.78 -4.44 3.69
C THR A 32 -7.33 -4.14 3.31
N VAL A 33 -6.52 -3.67 4.26
CA VAL A 33 -5.11 -3.39 4.00
C VAL A 33 -4.37 -4.66 3.61
N SER A 34 -4.69 -5.78 4.26
CA SER A 34 -4.08 -7.07 3.92
C SER A 34 -4.36 -7.42 2.46
N LYS A 35 -5.56 -7.16 1.97
CA LYS A 35 -5.89 -7.41 0.57
C LYS A 35 -5.06 -6.54 -0.36
N TYR A 36 -4.80 -5.30 0.02
CA TYR A 36 -3.96 -4.41 -0.78
C TYR A 36 -2.52 -4.93 -0.86
N VAL A 37 -1.92 -5.27 0.28
CA VAL A 37 -0.52 -5.68 0.30
C VAL A 37 -0.32 -7.04 -0.36
N ASN A 38 -1.36 -7.87 -0.39
CA ASN A 38 -1.28 -9.18 -1.02
C ASN A 38 -1.80 -9.18 -2.46
N GLN A 39 -2.03 -8.02 -3.04
CA GLN A 39 -2.42 -7.83 -4.44
C GLN A 39 -3.78 -8.42 -4.79
N ARG A 40 -4.62 -8.68 -3.79
CA ARG A 40 -5.95 -9.25 -4.04
C ARG A 40 -6.93 -8.17 -4.51
N VAL A 41 -6.79 -6.98 -3.96
CA VAL A 41 -7.62 -5.82 -4.31
C VAL A 41 -6.68 -4.64 -4.41
N GLN A 42 -6.93 -3.75 -5.36
CA GLN A 42 -6.11 -2.55 -5.49
C GLN A 42 -6.82 -1.38 -4.84
N PRO A 43 -6.11 -0.53 -4.10
CA PRO A 43 -6.72 0.67 -3.55
C PRO A 43 -7.05 1.64 -4.69
N ASP A 44 -8.13 2.42 -4.50
CA ASP A 44 -8.41 3.48 -5.45
C ASP A 44 -7.40 4.61 -5.27
N LEU A 45 -7.47 5.60 -6.16
CA LEU A 45 -6.47 6.67 -6.16
C LEU A 45 -6.49 7.48 -4.86
N ILE A 46 -7.66 7.73 -4.30
CA ILE A 46 -7.78 8.48 -3.05
C ILE A 46 -7.12 7.71 -1.91
N THR A 47 -7.40 6.41 -1.82
CA THR A 47 -6.81 5.57 -0.79
C THR A 47 -5.30 5.46 -0.99
N LEU A 48 -4.86 5.31 -2.24
CA LEU A 48 -3.45 5.20 -2.55
C LEU A 48 -2.69 6.48 -2.14
N ASN A 49 -3.29 7.63 -2.37
CA ASN A 49 -2.72 8.90 -1.91
C ASN A 49 -2.63 8.95 -0.39
N SER A 50 -3.64 8.42 0.31
CA SER A 50 -3.60 8.37 1.77
C SER A 50 -2.47 7.48 2.27
N VAL A 51 -2.25 6.35 1.59
CA VAL A 51 -1.14 5.45 1.93
C VAL A 51 0.19 6.17 1.74
N ALA A 52 0.35 6.85 0.60
CA ALA A 52 1.59 7.57 0.32
C ALA A 52 1.85 8.64 1.38
N TYR A 53 0.81 9.37 1.75
CA TYR A 53 0.93 10.42 2.76
C TYR A 53 1.35 9.82 4.11
N ALA A 54 0.70 8.72 4.51
CA ALA A 54 1.01 8.08 5.79
C ALA A 54 2.45 7.56 5.82
N LEU A 55 2.94 7.07 4.71
CA LEU A 55 4.30 6.53 4.61
C LEU A 55 5.34 7.59 4.23
N GLU A 56 4.90 8.81 3.97
CA GLU A 56 5.77 9.93 3.61
C GLU A 56 6.58 9.63 2.34
N VAL A 57 5.90 9.06 1.36
CA VAL A 57 6.51 8.78 0.06
C VAL A 57 5.63 9.36 -1.04
N ASP A 58 6.18 9.41 -2.26
CA ASP A 58 5.41 9.81 -3.42
C ASP A 58 4.51 8.65 -3.85
N VAL A 59 3.32 8.96 -4.37
CA VAL A 59 2.39 7.94 -4.84
C VAL A 59 3.06 7.03 -5.88
N LYS A 60 3.93 7.59 -6.72
CA LYS A 60 4.61 6.78 -7.74
C LYS A 60 5.50 5.70 -7.12
N ASP A 61 5.96 5.91 -5.90
CA ASP A 61 6.80 4.93 -5.20
C ASP A 61 6.02 3.72 -4.77
N LEU A 62 4.68 3.80 -4.81
CA LEU A 62 3.80 2.69 -4.47
C LEU A 62 3.34 1.91 -5.69
N LEU A 63 3.77 2.31 -6.87
CA LEU A 63 3.33 1.68 -8.12
C LEU A 63 4.44 0.82 -8.71
N VAL A 64 4.04 -0.27 -9.36
CA VAL A 64 4.97 -1.16 -10.03
C VAL A 64 5.19 -0.64 -11.44
N SER A 65 6.46 -0.57 -11.85
CA SER A 65 6.80 -0.16 -13.21
C SER A 65 6.35 -1.24 -14.20
N ASN A 66 5.83 -0.80 -15.34
CA ASN A 66 5.39 -1.71 -16.39
C ASN A 66 6.43 -1.89 -17.49
N LYS A 67 7.63 -1.45 -17.26
CA LYS A 67 8.65 -1.56 -18.27
C LYS A 67 9.31 -2.91 -18.32
#